data_b2de2b47b183f3c26c02a877dce03b09
#
_entry.id   b2de2b47b183f3c26c02a877dce03b09
#
_cell.length_a   1.000
_cell.length_b   1.000
_cell.length_c   1.000
_cell.angle_alpha   90.00
_cell.angle_beta   90.00
_cell.angle_gamma   90.00
#
_symmetry.space_group_name_H-M   'P 1'
#
loop_
_entity.id
_entity.type
_entity.pdbx_description
1 polymer ?
#
loop_
_entity_poly.entity_id
_entity_poly.type
_entity_poly.pdbx_seq_one_letter_code
_entity_poly.pdbx_strand_id
1 'polypeptide(L)'
;LYNVVCFVSLLQDALTPAETALTNKPFIDMYAEIRASVDLCHRDGSLKAAVAADPDRYIHRDDALVPMLQALKASGKKVFLLTNSLWDFTNVVMNHLVHGTRGEEKTAEWTELFDTVVTGSCKPGFFENERAAIFEVDVETR
;
A
#
# COMPACT_ATOMS: atom_id res chain seq x y z
N LEU A 1 1.44 -10.84 7.65
CA LEU A 1 1.06 -12.15 8.17
C LEU A 1 1.21 -12.21 9.69
N TYR A 2 2.38 -11.90 10.25
CA TYR A 2 2.67 -11.93 11.68
C TYR A 2 1.65 -11.12 12.51
N ASN A 3 1.38 -9.87 12.11
CA ASN A 3 0.44 -8.99 12.83
C ASN A 3 -1.00 -9.53 12.83
N VAL A 4 -1.43 -10.19 11.76
CA VAL A 4 -2.76 -10.83 11.72
C VAL A 4 -2.85 -12.01 12.68
N VAL A 5 -1.80 -12.84 12.73
CA VAL A 5 -1.72 -13.97 13.68
C VAL A 5 -1.73 -13.48 15.12
N CYS A 6 -0.95 -12.43 15.45
CA CYS A 6 -0.95 -11.81 16.78
C CYS A 6 -2.33 -11.26 17.15
N PHE A 7 -3.02 -10.59 16.21
CA PHE A 7 -4.35 -10.04 16.44
C PHE A 7 -5.38 -11.14 16.71
N VAL A 8 -5.35 -12.23 15.96
CA VAL A 8 -6.21 -13.40 16.18
C VAL A 8 -5.96 -14.02 17.56
N SER A 9 -4.68 -14.18 17.97
CA SER A 9 -4.32 -14.65 19.31
C SER A 9 -4.85 -13.74 20.41
N LEU A 10 -4.67 -12.43 20.28
CA LEU A 10 -5.16 -11.46 21.25
C LEU A 10 -6.69 -11.47 21.37
N LEU A 11 -7.41 -11.65 20.27
CA LEU A 11 -8.86 -11.77 20.29
C LEU A 11 -9.30 -13.05 21.03
N GLN A 12 -8.61 -14.18 20.83
CA GLN A 12 -8.92 -15.42 21.54
C GLN A 12 -8.64 -15.31 23.04
N ASP A 13 -7.54 -14.66 23.42
CA ASP A 13 -7.21 -14.45 24.84
C ASP A 13 -8.21 -13.51 25.54
N ALA A 14 -8.85 -12.61 24.77
CA ALA A 14 -9.87 -11.71 25.29
C ALA A 14 -11.27 -12.34 25.40
N LEU A 15 -11.51 -13.48 24.75
CA LEU A 15 -12.80 -14.16 24.79
C LEU A 15 -12.94 -15.00 26.09
N THR A 16 -14.12 -14.95 26.69
CA THR A 16 -14.45 -15.84 27.79
C THR A 16 -14.57 -17.30 27.31
N PRO A 17 -14.41 -18.31 28.19
CA PRO A 17 -14.59 -19.70 27.83
C PRO A 17 -15.95 -20.01 27.18
N ALA A 18 -17.01 -19.30 27.56
CA ALA A 18 -18.34 -19.45 26.96
C ALA A 18 -18.40 -18.89 25.54
N GLU A 19 -17.79 -17.74 25.29
CA GLU A 19 -17.67 -17.15 23.95
C GLU A 19 -16.77 -17.99 23.05
N THR A 20 -15.68 -18.55 23.59
CA THR A 20 -14.81 -19.47 22.86
C THR A 20 -15.54 -20.73 22.46
N ALA A 21 -16.40 -21.26 23.32
CA ALA A 21 -17.21 -22.45 23.03
C ALA A 21 -18.28 -22.20 21.94
N LEU A 22 -18.79 -20.95 21.84
CA LEU A 22 -19.71 -20.55 20.79
C LEU A 22 -19.02 -20.32 19.45
N THR A 23 -17.75 -19.94 19.47
CA THR A 23 -17.00 -19.59 18.26
C THR A 23 -16.17 -20.75 17.72
N ASN A 24 -16.11 -21.91 18.31
CA ASN A 24 -15.32 -23.14 17.99
C ASN A 24 -14.75 -23.21 16.55
N LYS A 25 -14.25 -22.08 16.07
CA LYS A 25 -13.82 -21.83 14.70
C LYS A 25 -12.32 -22.08 14.60
N PRO A 26 -11.87 -22.91 13.65
CA PRO A 26 -10.45 -23.11 13.42
C PRO A 26 -9.72 -21.80 13.11
N PHE A 27 -8.49 -21.63 13.59
CA PHE A 27 -7.66 -20.45 13.29
C PHE A 27 -7.53 -20.16 11.81
N ILE A 28 -7.50 -21.18 10.98
CA ILE A 28 -7.40 -21.02 9.52
C ILE A 28 -8.62 -20.28 8.95
N ASP A 29 -9.81 -20.57 9.49
CA ASP A 29 -11.05 -19.92 9.04
C ASP A 29 -11.11 -18.48 9.52
N MET A 30 -10.68 -18.21 10.77
CA MET A 30 -10.56 -16.85 11.30
C MET A 30 -9.56 -16.01 10.47
N TYR A 31 -8.40 -16.60 10.15
CA TYR A 31 -7.43 -15.96 9.27
C TYR A 31 -8.00 -15.64 7.88
N ALA A 32 -8.71 -16.60 7.29
CA ALA A 32 -9.33 -16.43 5.98
C ALA A 32 -10.35 -15.29 5.97
N GLU A 33 -11.16 -15.15 7.03
CA GLU A 33 -12.13 -14.06 7.15
C GLU A 33 -11.47 -12.69 7.35
N ILE A 34 -10.44 -12.61 8.20
CA ILE A 34 -9.69 -11.37 8.38
C ILE A 34 -9.02 -10.99 7.06
N ARG A 35 -8.42 -11.94 6.37
CA ARG A 35 -7.81 -11.71 5.06
C ARG A 35 -8.83 -11.23 4.04
N ALA A 36 -9.99 -11.87 3.97
CA ALA A 36 -11.08 -11.46 3.08
C ALA A 36 -11.58 -10.05 3.39
N SER A 37 -11.67 -9.68 4.67
CA SER A 37 -12.07 -8.33 5.10
C SER A 37 -11.03 -7.28 4.70
N VAL A 38 -9.75 -7.56 4.88
CA VAL A 38 -8.67 -6.68 4.42
C VAL A 38 -8.69 -6.52 2.90
N ASP A 39 -8.84 -7.62 2.16
CA ASP A 39 -8.90 -7.60 0.70
C ASP A 39 -10.16 -6.83 0.21
N LEU A 40 -11.27 -6.90 0.96
CA LEU A 40 -12.47 -6.11 0.68
C LEU A 40 -12.19 -4.61 0.83
N CYS A 41 -11.60 -4.17 1.94
CA CYS A 41 -11.26 -2.76 2.17
C CYS A 41 -10.31 -2.18 1.11
N HIS A 42 -9.42 -3.03 0.57
CA HIS A 42 -8.58 -2.64 -0.56
C HIS A 42 -9.37 -2.51 -1.87
N ARG A 43 -10.32 -3.42 -2.10
CA ARG A 43 -11.10 -3.51 -3.34
C ARG A 43 -12.20 -2.46 -3.43
N ASP A 44 -12.91 -2.20 -2.33
CA ASP A 44 -13.97 -1.20 -2.28
C ASP A 44 -13.47 0.25 -2.17
N GLY A 45 -12.16 0.42 -1.93
CA GLY A 45 -11.51 1.72 -1.86
C GLY A 45 -11.63 2.41 -0.49
N SER A 46 -12.35 1.85 0.49
CA SER A 46 -12.57 2.48 1.79
C SER A 46 -11.26 2.80 2.53
N LEU A 47 -10.31 1.86 2.52
CA LEU A 47 -8.99 2.06 3.10
C LEU A 47 -8.23 3.21 2.41
N LYS A 48 -8.25 3.22 1.08
CA LYS A 48 -7.55 4.25 0.29
C LYS A 48 -8.15 5.63 0.50
N ALA A 49 -9.48 5.71 0.57
CA ALA A 49 -10.20 6.95 0.86
C ALA A 49 -9.86 7.49 2.27
N ALA A 50 -9.82 6.63 3.28
CA ALA A 50 -9.45 7.02 4.64
C ALA A 50 -8.02 7.54 4.71
N VAL A 51 -7.05 6.87 4.07
CA VAL A 51 -5.66 7.32 4.03
C VAL A 51 -5.51 8.62 3.26
N ALA A 52 -6.21 8.78 2.13
CA ALA A 52 -6.14 10.00 1.33
C ALA A 52 -6.74 11.22 2.04
N ALA A 53 -7.74 11.01 2.89
CA ALA A 53 -8.38 12.08 3.68
C ALA A 53 -7.48 12.60 4.80
N ASP A 54 -6.64 11.75 5.40
CA ASP A 54 -5.74 12.13 6.50
C ASP A 54 -4.44 11.31 6.45
N PRO A 55 -3.55 11.58 5.48
CA PRO A 55 -2.34 10.79 5.31
C PRO A 55 -1.38 10.88 6.50
N ASP A 56 -1.32 12.00 7.22
CA ASP A 56 -0.48 12.18 8.41
C ASP A 56 -0.81 11.15 9.50
N ARG A 57 -2.05 10.73 9.58
CA ARG A 57 -2.51 9.73 10.56
C ARG A 57 -2.03 8.32 10.24
N TYR A 58 -1.89 7.99 8.96
CA TYR A 58 -1.70 6.61 8.50
C TYR A 58 -0.32 6.34 7.91
N ILE A 59 0.40 7.38 7.48
CA ILE A 59 1.68 7.25 6.79
C ILE A 59 2.75 8.00 7.57
N HIS A 60 3.75 7.27 8.03
CA HIS A 60 4.95 7.86 8.60
C HIS A 60 5.82 8.48 7.52
N ARG A 61 6.14 9.77 7.67
CA ARG A 61 7.16 10.42 6.85
C ARG A 61 8.54 10.10 7.40
N ASP A 62 9.46 9.84 6.49
CA ASP A 62 10.88 9.68 6.78
C ASP A 62 11.67 10.71 5.98
N ASP A 63 12.25 11.68 6.66
CA ASP A 63 13.04 12.75 6.04
C ASP A 63 14.31 12.22 5.34
N ALA A 64 14.72 10.99 5.64
CA ALA A 64 15.83 10.33 4.94
C ALA A 64 15.44 9.73 3.58
N LEU A 65 14.15 9.59 3.27
CA LEU A 65 13.69 8.93 2.03
C LEU A 65 14.20 9.66 0.78
N VAL A 66 13.95 10.95 0.66
CA VAL A 66 14.34 11.73 -0.52
C VAL A 66 15.86 11.80 -0.66
N PRO A 67 16.65 12.16 0.38
CA PRO A 67 18.10 12.11 0.31
C PRO A 67 18.67 10.74 -0.07
N MET A 68 18.07 9.66 0.42
CA MET A 68 18.49 8.29 0.08
C MET A 68 18.27 8.00 -1.41
N LEU A 69 17.09 8.31 -1.96
CA LEU A 69 16.79 8.11 -3.39
C LEU A 69 17.73 8.92 -4.28
N GLN A 70 17.98 10.17 -3.92
CA GLN A 70 18.92 11.05 -4.63
C GLN A 70 20.35 10.50 -4.58
N ALA A 71 20.81 10.02 -3.44
CA ALA A 71 22.13 9.42 -3.30
C ALA A 71 22.29 8.14 -4.14
N LEU A 72 21.25 7.31 -4.22
CA LEU A 72 21.24 6.13 -5.11
C LEU A 72 21.38 6.53 -6.57
N LYS A 73 20.61 7.52 -7.05
CA LYS A 73 20.72 8.03 -8.42
C LYS A 73 22.08 8.64 -8.68
N ALA A 74 22.60 9.46 -7.77
CA ALA A 74 23.92 10.07 -7.90
C ALA A 74 25.06 9.04 -7.96
N SER A 75 24.88 7.88 -7.33
CA SER A 75 25.84 6.76 -7.42
C SER A 75 25.72 5.93 -8.71
N GLY A 76 24.90 6.35 -9.66
CA GLY A 76 24.66 5.68 -10.94
C GLY A 76 23.71 4.49 -10.86
N LYS A 77 22.98 4.31 -9.75
CA LYS A 77 21.97 3.27 -9.64
C LYS A 77 20.69 3.70 -10.37
N LYS A 78 20.05 2.72 -11.01
CA LYS A 78 18.70 2.89 -11.55
C LYS A 78 17.69 2.63 -10.45
N VAL A 79 16.81 3.59 -10.23
CA VAL A 79 15.79 3.55 -9.18
C VAL A 79 14.42 3.47 -9.83
N PHE A 80 13.60 2.52 -9.40
CA PHE A 80 12.24 2.39 -9.92
C PHE A 80 11.22 2.17 -8.81
N LEU A 81 10.00 2.62 -9.04
CA LEU A 81 8.85 2.35 -8.19
C LEU A 81 7.97 1.30 -8.89
N LEU A 82 7.65 0.20 -8.19
CA LEU A 82 6.77 -0.86 -8.67
C LEU A 82 5.70 -1.17 -7.62
N THR A 83 4.45 -0.80 -7.89
CA THR A 83 3.35 -0.95 -6.94
C THR A 83 2.10 -1.56 -7.57
N ASN A 84 1.32 -2.32 -6.76
CA ASN A 84 0.00 -2.78 -7.14
C ASN A 84 -1.07 -1.68 -7.06
N SER A 85 -0.78 -0.58 -6.37
CA SER A 85 -1.68 0.58 -6.31
C SER A 85 -1.80 1.24 -7.67
N LEU A 86 -2.97 1.77 -7.98
CA LEU A 86 -3.19 2.59 -9.17
C LEU A 86 -2.55 3.97 -8.96
N TRP A 87 -2.44 4.73 -10.05
CA TRP A 87 -1.81 6.05 -10.07
C TRP A 87 -2.39 6.99 -9.02
N ASP A 88 -3.72 7.11 -8.95
CA ASP A 88 -4.38 8.09 -8.10
C ASP A 88 -3.98 7.98 -6.64
N PHE A 89 -3.98 6.75 -6.09
CA PHE A 89 -3.57 6.52 -4.71
C PHE A 89 -2.05 6.61 -4.54
N THR A 90 -1.27 6.13 -5.51
CA THR A 90 0.18 6.25 -5.49
C THR A 90 0.60 7.71 -5.46
N ASN A 91 -0.05 8.57 -6.26
CA ASN A 91 0.24 9.99 -6.32
C ASN A 91 -0.07 10.69 -4.96
N VAL A 92 -1.17 10.35 -4.30
CA VAL A 92 -1.48 10.85 -2.95
C VAL A 92 -0.38 10.48 -1.96
N VAL A 93 0.01 9.20 -1.91
CA VAL A 93 1.03 8.70 -0.97
C VAL A 93 2.38 9.34 -1.24
N MET A 94 2.80 9.42 -2.50
CA MET A 94 4.11 9.96 -2.85
C MET A 94 4.21 11.46 -2.63
N ASN A 95 3.16 12.24 -2.92
CA ASN A 95 3.12 13.66 -2.58
C ASN A 95 3.24 13.87 -1.07
N HIS A 96 2.54 13.07 -0.28
CA HIS A 96 2.67 13.14 1.17
C HIS A 96 4.09 12.81 1.66
N LEU A 97 4.70 11.73 1.17
CA LEU A 97 6.03 11.29 1.56
C LEU A 97 7.13 12.30 1.16
N VAL A 98 7.02 12.88 -0.03
CA VAL A 98 8.07 13.75 -0.60
C VAL A 98 7.86 15.22 -0.20
N HIS A 99 6.64 15.72 -0.29
CA HIS A 99 6.33 17.14 -0.12
C HIS A 99 5.58 17.44 1.19
N GLY A 100 5.04 16.44 1.88
CA GLY A 100 4.22 16.63 3.09
C GLY A 100 2.85 17.22 2.81
N THR A 101 2.36 17.14 1.58
CA THR A 101 1.06 17.71 1.20
C THR A 101 -0.08 16.79 1.58
N ARG A 102 -1.21 17.37 2.00
CA ARG A 102 -2.44 16.64 2.37
C ARG A 102 -3.37 16.38 1.19
N GLY A 103 -2.82 16.19 -0.01
CA GLY A 103 -3.59 15.77 -1.19
C GLY A 103 -4.26 16.87 -1.99
N GLU A 104 -4.15 18.16 -1.60
CA GLU A 104 -4.75 19.28 -2.32
C GLU A 104 -3.86 19.75 -3.50
N GLU A 105 -2.55 19.59 -3.40
CA GLU A 105 -1.59 19.88 -4.46
C GLU A 105 -1.01 18.58 -5.01
N LYS A 106 -1.69 18.00 -5.98
CA LYS A 106 -1.24 16.77 -6.63
C LYS A 106 -0.29 17.11 -7.76
N THR A 107 0.99 17.22 -7.45
CA THR A 107 2.02 17.29 -8.49
C THR A 107 2.51 15.91 -8.87
N ALA A 108 3.15 15.76 -10.02
CA ALA A 108 3.84 14.54 -10.43
C ALA A 108 5.37 14.67 -10.26
N GLU A 109 5.86 15.75 -9.66
CA GLU A 109 7.30 16.05 -9.50
C GLU A 109 8.08 14.97 -8.77
N TRP A 110 7.45 14.27 -7.82
CA TRP A 110 8.07 13.16 -7.12
C TRP A 110 8.54 12.03 -8.05
N THR A 111 7.98 11.93 -9.26
CA THR A 111 8.39 10.92 -10.25
C THR A 111 9.84 11.12 -10.71
N GLU A 112 10.38 12.33 -10.63
CA GLU A 112 11.77 12.64 -10.96
C GLU A 112 12.78 11.93 -10.06
N LEU A 113 12.35 11.47 -8.88
CA LEU A 113 13.15 10.64 -7.99
C LEU A 113 13.40 9.23 -8.53
N PHE A 114 12.65 8.82 -9.55
CA PHE A 114 12.71 7.48 -10.14
C PHE A 114 13.08 7.53 -11.62
N ASP A 115 13.75 6.50 -12.11
CA ASP A 115 13.99 6.30 -13.54
C ASP A 115 12.75 5.71 -14.23
N THR A 116 11.93 4.98 -13.47
CA THR A 116 10.70 4.36 -13.96
C THR A 116 9.69 4.22 -12.81
N VAL A 117 8.42 4.49 -13.09
CA VAL A 117 7.31 4.28 -12.17
C VAL A 117 6.29 3.36 -12.81
N VAL A 118 5.99 2.23 -12.17
CA VAL A 118 4.97 1.27 -12.61
C VAL A 118 3.90 1.15 -11.53
N THR A 119 2.69 1.54 -11.86
CA THR A 119 1.50 1.43 -11.01
C THR A 119 0.58 0.32 -11.52
N GLY A 120 -0.31 -0.21 -10.68
CA GLY A 120 -1.23 -1.27 -11.08
C GLY A 120 -0.53 -2.55 -11.55
N SER A 121 0.64 -2.84 -11.03
CA SER A 121 1.52 -3.91 -11.53
C SER A 121 0.97 -5.33 -11.35
N CYS A 122 0.00 -5.54 -10.46
CA CYS A 122 -0.59 -6.85 -10.19
C CYS A 122 0.44 -7.91 -9.75
N LYS A 123 1.42 -7.52 -8.90
CA LYS A 123 2.35 -8.51 -8.33
C LYS A 123 1.60 -9.56 -7.50
N PRO A 124 1.98 -10.86 -7.56
CA PRO A 124 3.19 -11.43 -8.18
C PRO A 124 3.09 -11.65 -9.69
N GLY A 125 1.89 -11.61 -10.29
CA GLY A 125 1.67 -11.89 -11.71
C GLY A 125 2.52 -11.03 -12.67
N PHE A 126 2.93 -9.82 -12.24
CA PHE A 126 3.87 -8.98 -13.00
C PHE A 126 5.19 -9.71 -13.34
N PHE A 127 5.67 -10.55 -12.44
CA PHE A 127 6.92 -11.28 -12.62
C PHE A 127 6.75 -12.63 -13.34
N GLU A 128 5.52 -13.09 -13.50
CA GLU A 128 5.18 -14.40 -14.05
C GLU A 128 4.68 -14.32 -15.49
N ASN A 129 4.14 -13.16 -15.89
CA ASN A 129 3.53 -12.97 -17.19
C ASN A 129 4.38 -12.05 -18.08
N GLU A 130 5.26 -12.64 -18.86
CA GLU A 130 6.13 -11.92 -19.82
C GLU A 130 5.35 -11.21 -20.94
N ARG A 131 4.06 -11.50 -21.10
CA ARG A 131 3.19 -10.93 -22.14
C ARG A 131 2.20 -9.90 -21.59
N ALA A 132 2.32 -9.51 -20.31
CA ALA A 132 1.47 -8.49 -19.74
C ALA A 132 1.69 -7.15 -20.48
N ALA A 133 0.62 -6.60 -21.02
CA ALA A 133 0.68 -5.27 -21.64
C ALA A 133 0.95 -4.22 -20.57
N ILE A 134 1.90 -3.32 -20.84
CA ILE A 134 2.17 -2.13 -20.03
C ILE A 134 1.69 -0.93 -20.84
N PHE A 135 0.93 -0.06 -20.21
CA PHE A 135 0.36 1.13 -20.82
C PHE A 135 0.99 2.38 -20.19
N GLU A 136 1.22 3.39 -21.00
CA GLU A 136 1.60 4.70 -20.50
C GLU A 136 0.40 5.37 -19.83
N VAL A 137 0.62 5.97 -18.66
CA VAL A 137 -0.40 6.69 -17.92
C VAL A 137 -0.26 8.17 -18.22
N ASP A 138 -1.29 8.77 -18.83
CA ASP A 138 -1.39 10.20 -18.95
C ASP A 138 -1.78 10.79 -17.58
N VAL A 139 -0.84 11.52 -16.98
CA VAL A 139 -1.00 12.10 -15.65
C VAL A 139 -1.82 13.38 -15.64
N GLU A 140 -2.01 14.02 -16.80
CA GLU A 140 -2.71 15.30 -16.93
C GLU A 140 -4.24 15.12 -17.06
N THR A 141 -4.68 14.00 -17.62
CA THR A 141 -6.11 13.76 -17.91
C THR A 141 -6.83 12.97 -16.81
N ARG A 142 -6.22 12.75 -15.65
CA ARG A 142 -6.80 12.00 -14.54
C ARG A 142 -7.15 12.85 -13.32
#